data_34f8cfa62561a6c6fe7ebe1b37693db7
#
_entry.id   34f8cfa62561a6c6fe7ebe1b37693db7
#
_cell.length_a   1.000
_cell.length_b   1.000
_cell.length_c   1.000
_cell.angle_alpha   90.00
_cell.angle_beta   90.00
_cell.angle_gamma   90.00
#
_symmetry.space_group_name_H-M   'P 1'
#
loop_
_entity.id
_entity.type
_entity.pdbx_description
1 polymer ?
#
loop_
_entity_poly.entity_id
_entity_poly.type
_entity_poly.pdbx_seq_one_letter_code
_entity_poly.pdbx_strand_id
1 'polypeptide(L)'
;MPVKNILIVSTCFIDWGGSEELWAQSVPHLLNSGHKVTVYKKHLNHHHPKFAELAAKGVTLTDTRSTYNLGRRIISRGLITLNNAYTEIKKLAPVKQADRAFIANLKEHTPDLVIISQGINFDGLEHAYQCLLLNISYVIICQKAVDFYWPGVGDRPFMIEALVNAKQIFFVSQHNYKLTEEQFGVRLPNGSVIFNPVKVSRHPLPFPDTIKGYKLACVARLFLLDKGQDMLLRILGQEKWKNRQLTVSFVGSGDDLEPLRAMAKLLGIQNVEFTGQVDNIENIWHNYHALILPSRSEGLPLSVVEAMASGRPVIITNAGGTAEVVEDNVTGFVGKIDHDMFDDAMERAWNERNNWESIGKKAAEYIAETVPKEPELEFANIINKLIND
;
A
#
# COMPACT_ATOMS: atom_id res chain seq x y z
N MET A 1 17.17 -27.60 -5.83
CA MET A 1 17.75 -26.73 -4.76
C MET A 1 17.36 -27.32 -3.41
N PRO A 2 18.10 -27.11 -2.32
CA PRO A 2 17.65 -27.56 -1.00
C PRO A 2 16.38 -26.83 -0.60
N VAL A 3 15.48 -27.53 0.11
CA VAL A 3 14.26 -26.97 0.66
C VAL A 3 14.61 -25.93 1.71
N LYS A 4 14.11 -24.73 1.58
CA LYS A 4 14.33 -23.62 2.50
C LYS A 4 13.02 -23.21 3.20
N ASN A 5 13.13 -22.69 4.41
CA ASN A 5 12.01 -22.18 5.20
C ASN A 5 11.97 -20.65 5.05
N ILE A 6 10.90 -20.11 4.52
CA ILE A 6 10.68 -18.66 4.36
C ILE A 6 9.58 -18.24 5.33
N LEU A 7 9.87 -17.23 6.15
CA LEU A 7 8.88 -16.60 7.02
C LEU A 7 8.52 -15.22 6.45
N ILE A 8 7.26 -15.01 6.12
CA ILE A 8 6.73 -13.70 5.68
C ILE A 8 6.05 -13.04 6.87
N VAL A 9 6.52 -11.86 7.24
CA VAL A 9 5.95 -11.02 8.30
C VAL A 9 5.20 -9.87 7.65
N SER A 10 3.85 -9.86 7.74
CA SER A 10 3.05 -8.72 7.30
C SER A 10 2.70 -7.84 8.49
N THR A 11 3.08 -6.56 8.40
CA THR A 11 2.74 -5.55 9.41
C THR A 11 1.56 -4.68 8.98
N CYS A 12 0.95 -4.94 7.83
CA CYS A 12 -0.24 -4.23 7.37
C CYS A 12 -1.36 -4.33 8.41
N PHE A 13 -1.87 -3.19 8.82
CA PHE A 13 -2.87 -3.04 9.88
C PHE A 13 -4.23 -3.65 9.52
N ILE A 14 -4.65 -3.56 8.24
CA ILE A 14 -5.90 -4.13 7.74
C ILE A 14 -5.73 -5.60 7.38
N ASP A 15 -6.83 -6.35 7.27
CA ASP A 15 -6.79 -7.77 6.91
C ASP A 15 -6.05 -7.98 5.60
N TRP A 16 -6.39 -7.23 4.54
CA TRP A 16 -5.76 -7.29 3.24
C TRP A 16 -5.73 -5.93 2.55
N GLY A 17 -4.61 -5.56 1.94
CA GLY A 17 -4.44 -4.33 1.19
C GLY A 17 -3.50 -4.50 0.01
N GLY A 18 -3.23 -3.42 -0.72
CA GLY A 18 -2.26 -3.43 -1.82
C GLY A 18 -0.84 -3.82 -1.39
N SER A 19 -0.49 -3.59 -0.12
CA SER A 19 0.79 -4.00 0.47
C SER A 19 0.99 -5.50 0.58
N GLU A 20 -0.09 -6.30 0.53
CA GLU A 20 -0.03 -7.75 0.57
C GLU A 20 0.20 -8.37 -0.82
N GLU A 21 -0.12 -7.67 -1.90
CA GLU A 21 -0.20 -8.25 -3.23
C GLU A 21 1.15 -8.79 -3.72
N LEU A 22 2.26 -8.09 -3.50
CA LEU A 22 3.58 -8.51 -4.00
C LEU A 22 4.01 -9.84 -3.38
N TRP A 23 4.07 -9.90 -2.05
CA TRP A 23 4.54 -11.11 -1.40
C TRP A 23 3.54 -12.27 -1.57
N ALA A 24 2.24 -12.00 -1.52
CA ALA A 24 1.22 -13.04 -1.61
C ALA A 24 1.18 -13.69 -3.00
N GLN A 25 1.29 -12.90 -4.07
CA GLN A 25 1.33 -13.43 -5.43
C GLN A 25 2.68 -14.08 -5.76
N SER A 26 3.76 -13.76 -5.05
CA SER A 26 5.05 -14.46 -5.18
C SER A 26 5.07 -15.83 -4.51
N VAL A 27 4.18 -16.09 -3.54
CA VAL A 27 4.15 -17.37 -2.78
C VAL A 27 4.04 -18.60 -3.68
N PRO A 28 3.15 -18.69 -4.69
CA PRO A 28 3.11 -19.84 -5.58
C PRO A 28 4.45 -20.14 -6.26
N HIS A 29 5.18 -19.13 -6.67
CA HIS A 29 6.50 -19.27 -7.30
C HIS A 29 7.55 -19.80 -6.31
N LEU A 30 7.51 -19.34 -5.05
CA LEU A 30 8.39 -19.83 -3.98
C LEU A 30 8.09 -21.29 -3.61
N LEU A 31 6.79 -21.66 -3.53
CA LEU A 31 6.38 -23.04 -3.30
C LEU A 31 6.81 -23.96 -4.46
N ASN A 32 6.65 -23.51 -5.71
CA ASN A 32 7.09 -24.25 -6.91
C ASN A 32 8.61 -24.43 -6.94
N SER A 33 9.38 -23.53 -6.32
CA SER A 33 10.84 -23.69 -6.13
C SER A 33 11.18 -24.69 -5.02
N GLY A 34 10.18 -25.29 -4.36
CA GLY A 34 10.32 -26.30 -3.33
C GLY A 34 10.51 -25.74 -1.91
N HIS A 35 10.33 -24.44 -1.70
CA HIS A 35 10.44 -23.82 -0.37
C HIS A 35 9.16 -24.03 0.46
N LYS A 36 9.32 -23.98 1.79
CA LYS A 36 8.19 -23.90 2.73
C LYS A 36 7.95 -22.46 3.11
N VAL A 37 6.70 -22.01 3.07
CA VAL A 37 6.32 -20.65 3.38
C VAL A 37 5.40 -20.62 4.60
N THR A 38 5.78 -19.80 5.58
CA THR A 38 4.97 -19.45 6.75
C THR A 38 4.64 -17.96 6.70
N VAL A 39 3.40 -17.58 6.97
CA VAL A 39 2.98 -16.18 7.09
C VAL A 39 2.68 -15.87 8.54
N TYR A 40 3.32 -14.85 9.06
CA TYR A 40 3.09 -14.28 10.39
C TYR A 40 2.43 -12.91 10.25
N LYS A 41 1.23 -12.78 10.79
CA LYS A 41 0.49 -11.51 10.79
C LYS A 41 -0.23 -11.31 12.12
N LYS A 42 -0.06 -10.15 12.72
CA LYS A 42 -0.80 -9.78 13.93
C LYS A 42 -2.28 -9.59 13.59
N HIS A 43 -3.15 -10.27 14.35
CA HIS A 43 -4.60 -10.25 14.11
C HIS A 43 -5.02 -10.84 12.75
N LEU A 44 -4.40 -11.94 12.35
CA LEU A 44 -4.71 -12.63 11.11
C LEU A 44 -6.19 -13.11 11.10
N ASN A 45 -6.91 -12.74 10.06
CA ASN A 45 -8.28 -13.19 9.82
C ASN A 45 -8.26 -14.44 8.93
N HIS A 46 -8.31 -15.62 9.55
CA HIS A 46 -8.28 -16.91 8.84
C HIS A 46 -9.48 -17.11 7.88
N HIS A 47 -10.57 -16.36 8.05
CA HIS A 47 -11.76 -16.44 7.18
C HIS A 47 -11.66 -15.51 5.97
N HIS A 48 -10.63 -14.66 5.89
CA HIS A 48 -10.43 -13.81 4.73
C HIS A 48 -10.09 -14.68 3.50
N PRO A 49 -10.79 -14.54 2.34
CA PRO A 49 -10.65 -15.44 1.18
C PRO A 49 -9.19 -15.62 0.72
N LYS A 50 -8.41 -14.56 0.72
CA LYS A 50 -7.00 -14.58 0.31
C LYS A 50 -6.11 -15.41 1.24
N PHE A 51 -6.33 -15.35 2.56
CA PHE A 51 -5.59 -16.21 3.50
C PHE A 51 -6.06 -17.67 3.41
N ALA A 52 -7.34 -17.92 3.20
CA ALA A 52 -7.84 -19.26 2.96
C ALA A 52 -7.25 -19.87 1.68
N GLU A 53 -7.11 -19.09 0.61
CA GLU A 53 -6.44 -19.48 -0.64
C GLU A 53 -4.96 -19.85 -0.41
N LEU A 54 -4.21 -19.04 0.35
CA LEU A 54 -2.81 -19.32 0.69
C LEU A 54 -2.69 -20.61 1.52
N ALA A 55 -3.55 -20.81 2.52
CA ALA A 55 -3.58 -22.03 3.33
C ALA A 55 -3.86 -23.26 2.48
N ALA A 56 -4.80 -23.18 1.53
CA ALA A 56 -5.11 -24.27 0.59
C ALA A 56 -3.92 -24.63 -0.32
N LYS A 57 -3.01 -23.69 -0.58
CA LYS A 57 -1.76 -23.92 -1.32
C LYS A 57 -0.62 -24.47 -0.44
N GLY A 58 -0.87 -24.74 0.84
CA GLY A 58 0.11 -25.32 1.76
C GLY A 58 0.94 -24.30 2.56
N VAL A 59 0.53 -23.02 2.58
CA VAL A 59 1.15 -21.99 3.42
C VAL A 59 0.71 -22.18 4.87
N THR A 60 1.67 -22.16 5.79
CA THR A 60 1.36 -22.12 7.23
C THR A 60 1.00 -20.70 7.65
N LEU A 61 -0.14 -20.52 8.30
CA LEU A 61 -0.59 -19.21 8.78
C LEU A 61 -0.48 -19.14 10.30
N THR A 62 0.21 -18.15 10.83
CA THR A 62 0.45 -17.97 12.26
C THR A 62 -0.04 -16.60 12.74
N ASP A 63 -0.74 -16.59 13.89
CA ASP A 63 -1.28 -15.39 14.54
C ASP A 63 -0.75 -15.31 15.99
N THR A 64 -0.44 -14.10 16.43
CA THR A 64 -0.05 -13.80 17.82
C THR A 64 -1.11 -14.17 18.86
N ARG A 65 -2.39 -14.26 18.46
CA ARG A 65 -3.50 -14.54 19.39
C ARG A 65 -3.50 -15.97 19.92
N SER A 66 -2.93 -16.93 19.23
CA SER A 66 -2.97 -18.35 19.60
C SER A 66 -2.20 -18.68 20.89
N THR A 67 -1.34 -17.78 21.37
CA THR A 67 -0.52 -17.99 22.56
C THR A 67 -1.02 -17.30 23.84
N TYR A 68 -2.12 -16.52 23.77
CA TYR A 68 -2.66 -15.81 24.94
C TYR A 68 -3.89 -16.48 25.53
N ASN A 69 -3.71 -17.26 26.60
CA ASN A 69 -4.79 -17.76 27.46
C ASN A 69 -5.62 -16.63 28.07
N LEU A 70 -6.95 -16.79 28.11
CA LEU A 70 -7.95 -15.82 28.59
C LEU A 70 -7.64 -15.25 29.99
N GLY A 71 -7.02 -16.05 30.87
CA GLY A 71 -6.60 -15.65 32.22
C GLY A 71 -5.53 -14.56 32.28
N ARG A 72 -4.68 -14.43 31.25
CA ARG A 72 -3.66 -13.35 31.18
C ARG A 72 -4.24 -12.01 30.70
N ARG A 73 -5.42 -12.02 30.04
CA ARG A 73 -6.10 -10.78 29.58
C ARG A 73 -6.58 -9.90 30.73
N ILE A 74 -6.93 -10.49 31.88
CA ILE A 74 -7.39 -9.75 33.07
C ILE A 74 -6.21 -9.13 33.80
N ILE A 75 -5.09 -9.85 33.88
CA ILE A 75 -3.85 -9.37 34.53
C ILE A 75 -3.18 -8.25 33.70
N SER A 76 -3.23 -8.33 32.36
CA SER A 76 -2.63 -7.30 31.48
C SER A 76 -3.36 -5.95 31.57
N ARG A 77 -4.69 -5.91 31.78
CA ARG A 77 -5.43 -4.65 31.94
C ARG A 77 -5.09 -3.92 33.24
N GLY A 78 -4.84 -4.65 34.32
CA GLY A 78 -4.36 -4.06 35.58
C GLY A 78 -2.91 -3.54 35.51
N LEU A 79 -2.05 -4.23 34.74
CA LEU A 79 -0.66 -3.84 34.54
C LEU A 79 -0.47 -2.67 33.55
N ILE A 80 -1.41 -2.43 32.61
CA ILE A 80 -1.35 -1.29 31.69
C ILE A 80 -1.50 0.04 32.44
N THR A 81 -2.34 0.09 33.47
CA THR A 81 -2.54 1.30 34.28
C THR A 81 -1.29 1.62 35.16
N LEU A 82 -0.59 0.60 35.63
CA LEU A 82 0.69 0.74 36.36
C LEU A 82 1.86 1.00 35.39
N ASN A 83 1.81 0.48 34.17
CA ASN A 83 2.86 0.64 33.15
C ASN A 83 2.88 2.06 32.57
N ASN A 84 1.75 2.77 32.51
CA ASN A 84 1.70 4.17 32.05
C ASN A 84 2.45 5.12 33.03
N ALA A 85 2.46 4.83 34.32
CA ALA A 85 3.28 5.57 35.32
C ALA A 85 4.76 5.17 35.24
N TYR A 86 5.07 3.92 34.82
CA TYR A 86 6.43 3.41 34.70
C TYR A 86 7.10 3.80 33.36
N THR A 87 6.33 4.14 32.31
CA THR A 87 6.82 4.54 30.98
C THR A 87 7.42 5.94 30.97
N GLU A 88 6.98 6.82 31.89
CA GLU A 88 7.62 8.14 32.07
C GLU A 88 9.06 8.04 32.58
N ILE A 89 9.37 6.99 33.34
CA ILE A 89 10.72 6.78 33.93
C ILE A 89 11.62 6.03 32.93
N LYS A 90 11.08 5.32 31.94
CA LYS A 90 11.81 4.52 30.93
C LYS A 90 12.12 5.25 29.62
N LYS A 91 12.07 6.56 29.56
CA LYS A 91 12.52 7.35 28.38
C LYS A 91 14.01 7.17 28.04
N LEU A 92 14.72 6.28 28.75
CA LEU A 92 16.16 6.00 28.60
C LEU A 92 16.49 4.54 28.26
N ALA A 93 15.54 3.67 27.97
CA ALA A 93 15.83 2.29 27.62
C ALA A 93 15.68 2.07 26.11
N PRO A 94 16.77 1.82 25.37
CA PRO A 94 16.69 1.41 23.97
C PRO A 94 16.10 0.00 23.89
N VAL A 95 15.17 -0.18 22.95
CA VAL A 95 14.47 -1.42 22.61
C VAL A 95 13.18 -1.63 23.42
N LYS A 96 12.06 -1.27 22.82
CA LYS A 96 10.72 -1.77 23.18
C LYS A 96 10.80 -3.29 23.36
N GLN A 97 10.08 -3.79 24.34
CA GLN A 97 10.09 -5.20 24.73
C GLN A 97 9.94 -6.09 23.48
N ALA A 98 11.00 -6.87 23.17
CA ALA A 98 11.02 -7.76 22.01
C ALA A 98 9.70 -8.54 21.90
N ASP A 99 9.10 -8.57 20.72
CA ASP A 99 7.87 -9.32 20.49
C ASP A 99 8.13 -10.81 20.75
N ARG A 100 7.76 -11.26 21.96
CA ARG A 100 8.00 -12.64 22.41
C ARG A 100 7.31 -13.67 21.51
N ALA A 101 6.17 -13.30 20.91
CA ALA A 101 5.45 -14.19 20.02
C ALA A 101 6.21 -14.34 18.69
N PHE A 102 6.78 -13.25 18.18
CA PHE A 102 7.62 -13.30 16.99
C PHE A 102 8.89 -14.13 17.23
N ILE A 103 9.59 -13.91 18.35
CA ILE A 103 10.79 -14.72 18.70
C ILE A 103 10.44 -16.21 18.86
N ALA A 104 9.29 -16.53 19.46
CA ALA A 104 8.83 -17.91 19.53
C ALA A 104 8.60 -18.52 18.12
N ASN A 105 8.00 -17.74 17.23
CA ASN A 105 7.76 -18.12 15.85
C ASN A 105 9.07 -18.37 15.07
N LEU A 106 10.07 -17.49 15.24
CA LEU A 106 11.40 -17.68 14.66
C LEU A 106 12.07 -18.99 15.14
N LYS A 107 11.92 -19.34 16.41
CA LYS A 107 12.47 -20.58 16.99
C LYS A 107 11.73 -21.83 16.51
N GLU A 108 10.41 -21.74 16.36
CA GLU A 108 9.56 -22.86 15.92
C GLU A 108 9.80 -23.19 14.44
N HIS A 109 9.83 -22.16 13.58
CA HIS A 109 9.92 -22.35 12.13
C HIS A 109 11.34 -22.32 11.58
N THR A 110 12.33 -21.88 12.37
CA THR A 110 13.76 -21.79 11.99
C THR A 110 13.94 -21.32 10.54
N PRO A 111 13.50 -20.08 10.21
CA PRO A 111 13.53 -19.61 8.83
C PRO A 111 14.95 -19.39 8.33
N ASP A 112 15.21 -19.79 7.07
CA ASP A 112 16.44 -19.45 6.34
C ASP A 112 16.41 -17.98 5.90
N LEU A 113 15.22 -17.43 5.63
CA LEU A 113 15.00 -16.04 5.27
C LEU A 113 13.69 -15.52 5.83
N VAL A 114 13.71 -14.29 6.35
CA VAL A 114 12.52 -13.56 6.75
C VAL A 114 12.23 -12.43 5.75
N ILE A 115 11.00 -12.37 5.23
CA ILE A 115 10.51 -11.28 4.38
C ILE A 115 9.61 -10.42 5.23
N ILE A 116 9.98 -9.16 5.46
CA ILE A 116 9.21 -8.21 6.27
C ILE A 116 8.50 -7.23 5.34
N SER A 117 7.18 -7.39 5.19
CA SER A 117 6.35 -6.48 4.40
C SER A 117 5.75 -5.40 5.30
N GLN A 118 6.18 -4.16 5.11
CA GLN A 118 5.70 -2.99 5.84
C GLN A 118 4.32 -2.55 5.33
N GLY A 119 3.47 -2.06 6.24
CA GLY A 119 2.23 -1.37 5.85
C GLY A 119 2.46 0.12 5.63
N ILE A 120 3.25 0.75 6.49
CA ILE A 120 3.68 2.16 6.43
C ILE A 120 5.13 2.23 6.91
N ASN A 121 5.82 3.37 6.67
CA ASN A 121 7.21 3.50 7.10
C ASN A 121 7.42 3.13 8.58
N PHE A 122 8.58 2.51 8.81
CA PHE A 122 9.12 2.01 10.07
C PHE A 122 8.44 0.76 10.62
N ASP A 123 7.27 0.38 10.14
CA ASP A 123 6.60 -0.86 10.53
C ASP A 123 7.54 -2.06 10.30
N GLY A 124 7.59 -2.97 11.28
CA GLY A 124 8.38 -4.19 11.16
C GLY A 124 9.90 -4.01 11.33
N LEU A 125 10.44 -2.79 11.46
CA LEU A 125 11.87 -2.60 11.73
C LEU A 125 12.30 -3.20 13.07
N GLU A 126 11.38 -3.28 14.06
CA GLU A 126 11.62 -4.03 15.29
C GLU A 126 11.82 -5.53 15.01
N HIS A 127 11.03 -6.12 14.11
CA HIS A 127 11.18 -7.52 13.69
C HIS A 127 12.49 -7.73 12.90
N ALA A 128 12.83 -6.79 12.02
CA ALA A 128 14.10 -6.80 11.28
C ALA A 128 15.31 -6.78 12.23
N TYR A 129 15.27 -5.90 13.24
CA TYR A 129 16.30 -5.81 14.25
C TYR A 129 16.41 -7.09 15.11
N GLN A 130 15.29 -7.73 15.42
CA GLN A 130 15.31 -9.03 16.10
C GLN A 130 15.93 -10.13 15.24
N CYS A 131 15.67 -10.14 13.92
CA CYS A 131 16.36 -11.05 12.99
C CYS A 131 17.86 -10.78 12.99
N LEU A 132 18.29 -9.52 12.94
CA LEU A 132 19.71 -9.13 13.01
C LEU A 132 20.37 -9.65 14.29
N LEU A 133 19.77 -9.42 15.46
CA LEU A 133 20.29 -9.88 16.74
C LEU A 133 20.39 -11.41 16.86
N LEU A 134 19.53 -12.14 16.14
CA LEU A 134 19.51 -13.61 16.09
C LEU A 134 20.33 -14.18 14.93
N ASN A 135 21.01 -13.33 14.16
CA ASN A 135 21.78 -13.70 12.97
C ASN A 135 20.93 -14.47 11.92
N ILE A 136 19.66 -14.06 11.75
CA ILE A 136 18.74 -14.60 10.75
C ILE A 136 18.71 -13.63 9.57
N SER A 137 18.92 -14.14 8.35
CA SER A 137 18.83 -13.34 7.12
C SER A 137 17.42 -12.77 6.92
N TYR A 138 17.33 -11.50 6.46
CA TYR A 138 16.04 -10.87 6.18
C TYR A 138 16.11 -9.87 5.04
N VAL A 139 14.94 -9.64 4.44
CA VAL A 139 14.68 -8.59 3.45
C VAL A 139 13.48 -7.77 3.91
N ILE A 140 13.37 -6.53 3.42
CA ILE A 140 12.29 -5.61 3.79
C ILE A 140 11.58 -5.14 2.52
N ILE A 141 10.23 -5.09 2.53
CA ILE A 141 9.41 -4.48 1.49
C ILE A 141 8.81 -3.20 2.08
N CYS A 142 9.24 -2.04 1.60
CA CYS A 142 8.75 -0.72 2.01
C CYS A 142 7.60 -0.30 1.11
N GLN A 143 6.37 -0.53 1.55
CA GLN A 143 5.16 -0.27 0.77
C GLN A 143 4.76 1.20 0.73
N LYS A 144 5.18 1.99 1.73
CA LYS A 144 4.82 3.40 1.83
C LYS A 144 5.78 4.16 2.74
N ALA A 145 6.28 5.29 2.29
CA ALA A 145 6.94 6.29 3.12
C ALA A 145 6.08 7.56 3.19
N VAL A 146 6.01 8.19 4.35
CA VAL A 146 5.17 9.36 4.63
C VAL A 146 6.05 10.53 5.04
N ASP A 147 5.94 11.66 4.34
CA ASP A 147 6.82 12.84 4.50
C ASP A 147 6.76 13.44 5.92
N PHE A 148 5.59 13.45 6.52
CA PHE A 148 5.37 14.04 7.85
C PHE A 148 5.55 13.05 9.01
N TYR A 149 5.97 11.79 8.74
CA TYR A 149 6.14 10.76 9.76
C TYR A 149 7.62 10.38 9.86
N TRP A 150 8.28 10.84 10.93
CA TRP A 150 9.71 10.68 11.14
C TRP A 150 10.02 9.68 12.26
N PRO A 151 11.16 8.96 12.19
CA PRO A 151 11.54 8.01 13.23
C PRO A 151 11.81 8.74 14.56
N GLY A 152 11.29 8.16 15.67
CA GLY A 152 11.56 8.68 17.00
C GLY A 152 13.07 8.67 17.33
N VAL A 153 13.54 9.68 18.06
CA VAL A 153 14.97 9.84 18.38
C VAL A 153 15.55 8.58 19.08
N GLY A 154 14.76 7.96 19.96
CA GLY A 154 15.18 6.76 20.70
C GLY A 154 15.17 5.49 19.85
N ASP A 155 14.33 5.43 18.83
CA ASP A 155 14.17 4.25 17.97
C ASP A 155 15.10 4.28 16.76
N ARG A 156 15.51 5.48 16.33
CA ARG A 156 16.33 5.73 15.15
C ARG A 156 17.59 4.86 15.04
N PRO A 157 18.42 4.67 16.11
CA PRO A 157 19.65 3.89 16.00
C PRO A 157 19.41 2.43 15.58
N PHE A 158 18.50 1.70 16.25
CA PHE A 158 18.24 0.31 15.91
C PHE A 158 17.55 0.17 14.53
N MET A 159 16.72 1.15 14.15
CA MET A 159 16.09 1.16 12.84
C MET A 159 17.11 1.33 11.71
N ILE A 160 18.13 2.18 11.90
CA ILE A 160 19.24 2.31 10.95
C ILE A 160 19.99 0.99 10.83
N GLU A 161 20.35 0.35 11.96
CA GLU A 161 21.03 -0.95 11.94
C GLU A 161 20.20 -2.00 11.21
N ALA A 162 18.88 -2.03 11.44
CA ALA A 162 17.97 -2.94 10.76
C ALA A 162 17.91 -2.70 9.23
N LEU A 163 17.96 -1.44 8.78
CA LEU A 163 17.94 -1.10 7.37
C LEU A 163 19.26 -1.45 6.66
N VAL A 164 20.38 -1.02 7.22
CA VAL A 164 21.70 -1.19 6.56
C VAL A 164 22.17 -2.65 6.53
N ASN A 165 21.70 -3.51 7.43
CA ASN A 165 22.02 -4.92 7.51
C ASN A 165 21.00 -5.85 6.83
N ALA A 166 19.90 -5.31 6.26
CA ALA A 166 19.02 -6.12 5.43
C ALA A 166 19.75 -6.64 4.19
N LYS A 167 19.54 -7.92 3.81
CA LYS A 167 20.11 -8.44 2.55
C LYS A 167 19.66 -7.63 1.34
N GLN A 168 18.39 -7.18 1.34
CA GLN A 168 17.79 -6.31 0.32
C GLN A 168 16.62 -5.54 0.92
N ILE A 169 16.45 -4.29 0.46
CA ILE A 169 15.27 -3.48 0.74
C ILE A 169 14.57 -3.20 -0.59
N PHE A 170 13.31 -3.54 -0.68
CA PHE A 170 12.45 -3.29 -1.84
C PHE A 170 11.53 -2.11 -1.56
N PHE A 171 11.62 -1.08 -2.38
CA PHE A 171 10.75 0.09 -2.32
C PHE A 171 9.77 0.05 -3.48
N VAL A 172 8.52 0.45 -3.28
CA VAL A 172 7.53 0.48 -4.36
C VAL A 172 7.63 1.71 -5.26
N SER A 173 8.52 2.65 -4.93
CA SER A 173 8.78 3.86 -5.72
C SER A 173 10.16 4.47 -5.39
N GLN A 174 10.70 5.26 -6.29
CA GLN A 174 11.92 6.05 -6.06
C GLN A 174 11.71 7.11 -4.97
N HIS A 175 10.51 7.68 -4.90
CA HIS A 175 10.15 8.61 -3.83
C HIS A 175 10.31 7.96 -2.45
N ASN A 176 9.72 6.77 -2.24
CA ASN A 176 9.83 6.06 -0.98
C ASN A 176 11.28 5.74 -0.61
N TYR A 177 12.07 5.35 -1.61
CA TYR A 177 13.49 5.06 -1.42
C TYR A 177 14.25 6.30 -0.93
N LYS A 178 14.19 7.40 -1.68
CA LYS A 178 14.86 8.66 -1.36
C LYS A 178 14.41 9.23 -0.02
N LEU A 179 13.09 9.28 0.20
CA LEU A 179 12.52 9.77 1.45
C LEU A 179 12.99 8.96 2.66
N THR A 180 13.08 7.64 2.54
CA THR A 180 13.59 6.79 3.62
C THR A 180 15.06 7.11 3.90
N GLU A 181 15.91 7.25 2.88
CA GLU A 181 17.31 7.68 3.06
C GLU A 181 17.40 9.04 3.78
N GLU A 182 16.57 10.00 3.38
CA GLU A 182 16.51 11.35 3.98
C GLU A 182 16.06 11.29 5.44
N GLN A 183 14.98 10.57 5.73
CA GLN A 183 14.44 10.43 7.09
C GLN A 183 15.44 9.79 8.05
N PHE A 184 16.23 8.87 7.58
CA PHE A 184 17.27 8.22 8.39
C PHE A 184 18.65 8.89 8.28
N GLY A 185 18.89 9.73 7.26
CA GLY A 185 20.17 10.39 7.01
C GLY A 185 21.28 9.39 6.68
N VAL A 186 20.96 8.28 6.03
CA VAL A 186 21.89 7.22 5.62
C VAL A 186 21.62 6.79 4.20
N ARG A 187 22.66 6.36 3.48
CA ARG A 187 22.50 5.70 2.18
C ARG A 187 22.19 4.22 2.38
N LEU A 188 21.31 3.70 1.52
CA LEU A 188 20.85 2.32 1.53
C LEU A 188 21.24 1.62 0.20
N PRO A 189 22.52 1.29 -0.01
CA PRO A 189 22.99 0.68 -1.26
C PRO A 189 22.37 -0.69 -1.54
N ASN A 190 21.76 -1.31 -0.54
CA ASN A 190 20.98 -2.53 -0.61
C ASN A 190 19.50 -2.28 -0.98
N GLY A 191 19.13 -1.04 -1.33
CA GLY A 191 17.79 -0.65 -1.78
C GLY A 191 17.59 -0.85 -3.28
N SER A 192 16.40 -1.23 -3.70
CA SER A 192 15.95 -1.25 -5.10
C SER A 192 14.46 -0.96 -5.20
N VAL A 193 13.98 -0.55 -6.38
CA VAL A 193 12.55 -0.37 -6.62
C VAL A 193 11.96 -1.66 -7.20
N ILE A 194 10.75 -2.01 -6.72
CA ILE A 194 9.95 -3.10 -7.22
C ILE A 194 8.48 -2.66 -7.27
N PHE A 195 7.74 -3.16 -8.26
CA PHE A 195 6.33 -2.83 -8.40
C PHE A 195 5.44 -3.87 -7.70
N ASN A 196 4.28 -3.43 -7.23
CA ASN A 196 3.21 -4.36 -6.83
C ASN A 196 2.48 -4.87 -8.07
N PRO A 197 2.03 -6.14 -8.10
CA PRO A 197 1.24 -6.68 -9.20
C PRO A 197 -0.15 -6.02 -9.29
N VAL A 198 -0.62 -5.78 -10.49
CA VAL A 198 -1.93 -5.20 -10.78
C VAL A 198 -2.98 -6.29 -11.05
N LYS A 199 -4.26 -5.94 -10.82
CA LYS A 199 -5.39 -6.89 -10.89
C LYS A 199 -6.24 -6.73 -12.16
N VAL A 200 -5.66 -6.18 -13.21
CA VAL A 200 -6.33 -5.95 -14.49
C VAL A 200 -5.59 -6.64 -15.62
N SER A 201 -6.28 -6.93 -16.71
CA SER A 201 -5.75 -7.66 -17.87
C SER A 201 -4.65 -6.91 -18.63
N ARG A 202 -4.36 -5.64 -18.29
CA ARG A 202 -3.35 -4.77 -18.92
C ARG A 202 -3.56 -4.58 -20.43
N HIS A 203 -4.82 -4.57 -20.83
CA HIS A 203 -5.26 -4.21 -22.19
C HIS A 203 -6.23 -3.05 -22.11
N PRO A 204 -6.10 -2.04 -23.00
CA PRO A 204 -7.07 -0.96 -23.06
C PRO A 204 -8.49 -1.51 -23.26
N LEU A 205 -9.39 -1.14 -22.38
CA LEU A 205 -10.81 -1.48 -22.47
C LEU A 205 -11.51 -0.48 -23.39
N PRO A 206 -12.64 -0.85 -24.03
CA PRO A 206 -13.47 0.09 -24.77
C PRO A 206 -13.78 1.33 -23.92
N PHE A 207 -13.67 2.51 -24.52
CA PHE A 207 -13.98 3.76 -23.80
C PHE A 207 -15.49 3.89 -23.62
N PRO A 208 -16.01 4.25 -22.43
CA PRO A 208 -17.45 4.38 -22.21
C PRO A 208 -18.05 5.49 -23.06
N ASP A 209 -19.36 5.42 -23.36
CA ASP A 209 -20.07 6.51 -24.02
C ASP A 209 -20.21 7.75 -23.09
N THR A 210 -20.28 8.92 -23.71
CA THR A 210 -20.37 10.21 -23.01
C THR A 210 -21.78 10.84 -23.07
N ILE A 211 -22.79 10.09 -23.54
CA ILE A 211 -24.17 10.59 -23.74
C ILE A 211 -24.75 11.15 -22.44
N LYS A 212 -24.46 10.50 -21.31
CA LYS A 212 -24.90 10.92 -19.96
C LYS A 212 -23.88 11.76 -19.21
N GLY A 213 -22.87 12.29 -19.90
CA GLY A 213 -21.74 12.99 -19.31
C GLY A 213 -20.59 12.07 -18.94
N TYR A 214 -19.64 12.60 -18.19
CA TYR A 214 -18.43 11.90 -17.79
C TYR A 214 -18.54 11.31 -16.39
N LYS A 215 -18.01 10.10 -16.20
CA LYS A 215 -17.93 9.43 -14.89
C LYS A 215 -16.48 9.23 -14.49
N LEU A 216 -16.11 9.70 -13.32
CA LEU A 216 -14.78 9.50 -12.73
C LEU A 216 -14.90 8.58 -11.52
N ALA A 217 -13.93 7.67 -11.38
CA ALA A 217 -13.83 6.82 -10.20
C ALA A 217 -12.72 7.32 -9.27
N CYS A 218 -13.06 7.52 -8.00
CA CYS A 218 -12.09 7.70 -6.92
C CYS A 218 -11.93 6.34 -6.21
N VAL A 219 -11.00 5.51 -6.73
CA VAL A 219 -10.82 4.12 -6.26
C VAL A 219 -9.80 4.10 -5.13
N ALA A 220 -10.28 4.11 -3.91
CA ALA A 220 -9.43 4.11 -2.72
C ALA A 220 -10.22 3.73 -1.47
N ARG A 221 -9.51 3.28 -0.42
CA ARG A 221 -10.08 3.22 0.92
C ARG A 221 -10.57 4.61 1.34
N LEU A 222 -11.73 4.68 1.99
CA LEU A 222 -12.24 5.94 2.53
C LEU A 222 -11.53 6.25 3.85
N PHE A 223 -10.41 6.94 3.73
CA PHE A 223 -9.54 7.34 4.83
C PHE A 223 -8.92 8.70 4.51
N LEU A 224 -9.48 9.75 5.07
CA LEU A 224 -9.22 11.14 4.69
C LEU A 224 -7.75 11.55 4.85
N LEU A 225 -7.10 11.06 5.91
CA LEU A 225 -5.71 11.42 6.20
C LEU A 225 -4.77 11.07 5.05
N ASP A 226 -4.96 9.90 4.43
CA ASP A 226 -4.12 9.44 3.33
C ASP A 226 -4.69 9.81 1.96
N LYS A 227 -6.02 9.68 1.79
CA LYS A 227 -6.65 9.68 0.47
C LYS A 227 -7.28 11.00 0.04
N GLY A 228 -7.39 11.97 0.96
CA GLY A 228 -7.73 13.35 0.63
C GLY A 228 -9.12 13.57 0.01
N GLN A 229 -10.05 12.63 0.16
CA GLN A 229 -11.38 12.72 -0.45
C GLN A 229 -12.16 13.98 -0.01
N ASP A 230 -11.86 14.52 1.17
CA ASP A 230 -12.41 15.79 1.64
C ASP A 230 -11.94 16.97 0.79
N MET A 231 -10.69 16.98 0.32
CA MET A 231 -10.20 17.99 -0.62
C MET A 231 -10.98 17.94 -1.93
N LEU A 232 -11.19 16.75 -2.48
CA LEU A 232 -12.00 16.57 -3.69
C LEU A 232 -13.43 17.05 -3.50
N LEU A 233 -14.08 16.73 -2.37
CA LEU A 233 -15.43 17.23 -2.09
C LEU A 233 -15.50 18.76 -1.99
N ARG A 234 -14.49 19.43 -1.39
CA ARG A 234 -14.42 20.90 -1.39
C ARG A 234 -14.33 21.48 -2.79
N ILE A 235 -13.55 20.87 -3.67
CA ILE A 235 -13.44 21.28 -5.07
C ILE A 235 -14.78 21.06 -5.80
N LEU A 236 -15.37 19.87 -5.69
CA LEU A 236 -16.66 19.56 -6.31
C LEU A 236 -17.83 20.42 -5.77
N GLY A 237 -17.69 20.97 -4.56
CA GLY A 237 -18.62 21.92 -3.96
C GLY A 237 -18.64 23.30 -4.62
N GLN A 238 -17.68 23.63 -5.47
CA GLN A 238 -17.67 24.90 -6.22
C GLN A 238 -18.73 24.88 -7.34
N GLU A 239 -19.37 26.03 -7.60
CA GLU A 239 -20.46 26.15 -8.58
C GLU A 239 -20.05 25.67 -9.99
N LYS A 240 -18.81 25.93 -10.39
CA LYS A 240 -18.29 25.49 -11.69
C LYS A 240 -18.30 23.94 -11.83
N TRP A 241 -18.05 23.20 -10.75
CA TRP A 241 -18.05 21.73 -10.79
C TRP A 241 -19.45 21.13 -10.63
N LYS A 242 -20.30 21.75 -9.82
CA LYS A 242 -21.71 21.31 -9.66
C LYS A 242 -22.50 21.36 -10.96
N ASN A 243 -22.18 22.32 -11.84
CA ASN A 243 -22.91 22.57 -13.08
C ASN A 243 -22.36 21.77 -14.28
N ARG A 244 -21.33 20.95 -14.12
CA ARG A 244 -20.76 20.10 -15.17
C ARG A 244 -21.51 18.77 -15.28
N GLN A 245 -21.61 18.25 -16.50
CA GLN A 245 -22.10 16.88 -16.75
C GLN A 245 -21.03 15.86 -16.35
N LEU A 246 -20.78 15.79 -15.06
CA LEU A 246 -19.73 14.99 -14.43
C LEU A 246 -20.31 14.31 -13.19
N THR A 247 -20.05 13.03 -13.02
CA THR A 247 -20.31 12.28 -11.79
C THR A 247 -19.00 11.73 -11.25
N VAL A 248 -18.76 11.87 -9.95
CA VAL A 248 -17.61 11.26 -9.27
C VAL A 248 -18.11 10.19 -8.31
N SER A 249 -17.65 8.96 -8.50
CA SER A 249 -17.98 7.84 -7.63
C SER A 249 -16.81 7.51 -6.73
N PHE A 250 -17.05 7.53 -5.42
CA PHE A 250 -16.12 7.06 -4.40
C PHE A 250 -16.28 5.54 -4.28
N VAL A 251 -15.30 4.81 -4.86
CA VAL A 251 -15.30 3.35 -4.93
C VAL A 251 -14.36 2.79 -3.87
N GLY A 252 -14.92 2.20 -2.84
CA GLY A 252 -14.19 1.67 -1.70
C GLY A 252 -14.98 1.76 -0.40
N SER A 253 -14.40 1.26 0.66
CA SER A 253 -14.93 1.31 2.03
C SER A 253 -13.92 1.91 2.99
N GLY A 254 -14.36 2.31 4.18
CA GLY A 254 -13.50 2.85 5.25
C GLY A 254 -14.28 3.62 6.28
N ASP A 255 -13.61 3.97 7.37
CA ASP A 255 -14.21 4.59 8.56
C ASP A 255 -14.77 6.00 8.28
N ASP A 256 -14.26 6.67 7.24
CA ASP A 256 -14.67 8.04 6.89
C ASP A 256 -15.85 8.12 5.91
N LEU A 257 -16.57 7.02 5.66
CA LEU A 257 -17.73 7.01 4.76
C LEU A 257 -18.82 7.97 5.19
N GLU A 258 -19.28 7.89 6.45
CA GLU A 258 -20.36 8.73 6.95
C GLU A 258 -19.94 10.22 7.06
N PRO A 259 -18.74 10.58 7.55
CA PRO A 259 -18.23 11.94 7.44
C PRO A 259 -18.23 12.50 6.01
N LEU A 260 -17.80 11.71 5.01
CA LEU A 260 -17.79 12.14 3.61
C LEU A 260 -19.21 12.37 3.05
N ARG A 261 -20.14 11.48 3.35
CA ARG A 261 -21.56 11.66 2.97
C ARG A 261 -22.16 12.92 3.59
N ALA A 262 -21.92 13.15 4.87
CA ALA A 262 -22.38 14.34 5.58
C ALA A 262 -21.79 15.62 4.97
N MET A 263 -20.52 15.59 4.62
CA MET A 263 -19.82 16.71 3.97
C MET A 263 -20.38 16.99 2.57
N ALA A 264 -20.60 15.97 1.75
CA ALA A 264 -21.19 16.12 0.41
C ALA A 264 -22.59 16.76 0.50
N LYS A 265 -23.40 16.31 1.47
CA LYS A 265 -24.73 16.90 1.74
C LYS A 265 -24.62 18.37 2.20
N LEU A 266 -23.71 18.68 3.11
CA LEU A 266 -23.47 20.05 3.61
C LEU A 266 -23.10 21.00 2.48
N LEU A 267 -22.24 20.54 1.54
CA LEU A 267 -21.78 21.33 0.40
C LEU A 267 -22.78 21.37 -0.77
N GLY A 268 -23.92 20.68 -0.64
CA GLY A 268 -24.96 20.65 -1.68
C GLY A 268 -24.52 19.99 -2.98
N ILE A 269 -23.63 18.99 -2.92
CA ILE A 269 -23.10 18.30 -4.09
C ILE A 269 -24.07 17.18 -4.50
N GLN A 270 -24.58 17.22 -5.74
CA GLN A 270 -25.54 16.25 -6.28
C GLN A 270 -24.89 15.20 -7.17
N ASN A 271 -23.69 15.48 -7.68
CA ASN A 271 -22.98 14.68 -8.69
C ASN A 271 -21.89 13.78 -8.07
N VAL A 272 -22.11 13.28 -6.87
CA VAL A 272 -21.23 12.29 -6.22
C VAL A 272 -21.99 11.05 -5.80
N GLU A 273 -21.34 9.91 -5.87
CA GLU A 273 -21.85 8.60 -5.49
C GLU A 273 -20.87 7.89 -4.55
N PHE A 274 -21.38 7.08 -3.62
CA PHE A 274 -20.59 6.22 -2.74
C PHE A 274 -20.99 4.77 -3.01
N THR A 275 -20.21 4.07 -3.82
CA THR A 275 -20.57 2.75 -4.37
C THR A 275 -20.19 1.58 -3.45
N GLY A 276 -19.38 1.84 -2.40
CA GLY A 276 -18.84 0.78 -1.57
C GLY A 276 -17.66 0.04 -2.24
N GLN A 277 -17.26 -1.07 -1.65
CA GLN A 277 -16.18 -1.91 -2.16
C GLN A 277 -16.64 -2.71 -3.38
N VAL A 278 -15.77 -2.85 -4.36
CA VAL A 278 -15.98 -3.64 -5.58
C VAL A 278 -14.95 -4.76 -5.64
N ASP A 279 -15.41 -5.99 -5.84
CA ASP A 279 -14.54 -7.17 -5.85
C ASP A 279 -13.72 -7.30 -7.15
N ASN A 280 -14.32 -6.94 -8.29
CA ASN A 280 -13.64 -6.96 -9.58
C ASN A 280 -13.29 -5.55 -10.03
N ILE A 281 -12.01 -5.21 -9.90
CA ILE A 281 -11.46 -3.90 -10.26
C ILE A 281 -11.58 -3.61 -11.76
N GLU A 282 -11.45 -4.62 -12.63
CA GLU A 282 -11.55 -4.45 -14.08
C GLU A 282 -12.96 -3.97 -14.50
N ASN A 283 -14.00 -4.42 -13.80
CA ASN A 283 -15.37 -3.96 -14.03
C ASN A 283 -15.57 -2.46 -13.77
N ILE A 284 -14.76 -1.85 -12.92
CA ILE A 284 -14.77 -0.40 -12.70
C ILE A 284 -14.44 0.29 -14.03
N TRP A 285 -13.34 -0.10 -14.67
CA TRP A 285 -12.84 0.59 -15.85
C TRP A 285 -13.69 0.41 -17.13
N HIS A 286 -14.62 -0.54 -17.14
CA HIS A 286 -15.65 -0.61 -18.17
C HIS A 286 -16.67 0.54 -18.09
N ASN A 287 -16.85 1.14 -16.91
CA ASN A 287 -17.94 2.09 -16.64
C ASN A 287 -17.47 3.51 -16.38
N TYR A 288 -16.16 3.73 -16.20
CA TYR A 288 -15.59 5.04 -15.85
C TYR A 288 -14.61 5.53 -16.90
N HIS A 289 -14.63 6.84 -17.14
CA HIS A 289 -13.84 7.51 -18.15
C HIS A 289 -12.43 7.86 -17.68
N ALA A 290 -12.25 8.10 -16.36
CA ALA A 290 -10.98 8.46 -15.78
C ALA A 290 -10.93 8.05 -14.29
N LEU A 291 -9.70 7.89 -13.76
CA LEU A 291 -9.46 7.90 -12.33
C LEU A 291 -9.28 9.33 -11.82
N ILE A 292 -9.80 9.62 -10.62
CA ILE A 292 -9.47 10.83 -9.86
C ILE A 292 -8.98 10.44 -8.46
N LEU A 293 -7.76 10.83 -8.08
CA LEU A 293 -7.16 10.41 -6.80
C LEU A 293 -6.47 11.60 -6.11
N PRO A 294 -7.13 12.25 -5.15
CA PRO A 294 -6.65 13.43 -4.44
C PRO A 294 -5.75 13.10 -3.23
N SER A 295 -4.97 12.03 -3.31
CA SER A 295 -4.25 11.48 -2.16
C SER A 295 -3.26 12.47 -1.55
N ARG A 296 -3.10 12.38 -0.22
CA ARG A 296 -2.08 13.12 0.54
C ARG A 296 -0.83 12.29 0.78
N SER A 297 -0.96 10.96 0.76
CA SER A 297 0.14 10.06 1.06
C SER A 297 -0.06 8.71 0.39
N GLU A 298 0.93 8.30 -0.41
CA GLU A 298 0.94 7.04 -1.15
C GLU A 298 2.34 6.41 -1.14
N GLY A 299 2.38 5.10 -1.43
CA GLY A 299 3.56 4.46 -1.96
C GLY A 299 3.60 4.60 -3.49
N LEU A 300 3.04 3.60 -4.17
CA LEU A 300 2.57 3.66 -5.56
C LEU A 300 1.18 3.03 -5.59
N PRO A 301 0.11 3.82 -5.77
CA PRO A 301 -1.25 3.30 -5.68
C PRO A 301 -1.58 2.41 -6.87
N LEU A 302 -2.00 1.17 -6.60
CA LEU A 302 -2.39 0.20 -7.62
C LEU A 302 -3.48 0.75 -8.53
N SER A 303 -4.47 1.47 -7.98
CA SER A 303 -5.57 2.04 -8.75
C SER A 303 -5.13 2.98 -9.88
N VAL A 304 -3.99 3.67 -9.73
CA VAL A 304 -3.40 4.50 -10.80
C VAL A 304 -2.88 3.61 -11.93
N VAL A 305 -2.07 2.62 -11.60
CA VAL A 305 -1.50 1.69 -12.59
C VAL A 305 -2.61 0.88 -13.27
N GLU A 306 -3.63 0.46 -12.53
CA GLU A 306 -4.79 -0.30 -13.03
C GLU A 306 -5.66 0.55 -13.99
N ALA A 307 -5.94 1.80 -13.65
CA ALA A 307 -6.67 2.72 -14.51
C ALA A 307 -5.93 2.97 -15.82
N MET A 308 -4.64 3.31 -15.74
CA MET A 308 -3.80 3.55 -16.90
C MET A 308 -3.67 2.31 -17.77
N ALA A 309 -3.40 1.13 -17.20
CA ALA A 309 -3.33 -0.13 -17.92
C ALA A 309 -4.64 -0.50 -18.63
N SER A 310 -5.78 -0.05 -18.10
CA SER A 310 -7.11 -0.23 -18.68
C SER A 310 -7.47 0.86 -19.73
N GLY A 311 -6.53 1.75 -20.07
CA GLY A 311 -6.75 2.82 -21.05
C GLY A 311 -7.55 3.99 -20.50
N ARG A 312 -7.43 4.31 -19.22
CA ARG A 312 -8.09 5.46 -18.58
C ARG A 312 -7.05 6.50 -18.16
N PRO A 313 -7.22 7.78 -18.53
CA PRO A 313 -6.39 8.85 -18.02
C PRO A 313 -6.61 8.98 -16.51
N VAL A 314 -5.63 9.56 -15.83
CA VAL A 314 -5.66 9.73 -14.38
C VAL A 314 -5.53 11.22 -14.01
N ILE A 315 -6.26 11.64 -12.99
CA ILE A 315 -6.19 12.98 -12.39
C ILE A 315 -5.74 12.77 -10.95
N ILE A 316 -4.51 13.12 -10.65
CA ILE A 316 -3.86 12.70 -9.42
C ILE A 316 -3.11 13.85 -8.73
N THR A 317 -2.90 13.71 -7.44
CA THR A 317 -1.87 14.51 -6.75
C THR A 317 -0.50 13.84 -6.89
N ASN A 318 0.57 14.62 -6.69
CA ASN A 318 1.95 14.13 -6.66
C ASN A 318 2.32 13.43 -5.33
N ALA A 319 1.37 12.78 -4.67
CA ALA A 319 1.59 12.09 -3.41
C ALA A 319 2.46 10.85 -3.58
N GLY A 320 3.56 10.75 -2.83
CA GLY A 320 4.45 9.60 -2.88
C GLY A 320 5.00 9.35 -4.29
N GLY A 321 5.02 8.08 -4.71
CA GLY A 321 5.46 7.68 -6.06
C GLY A 321 4.41 7.84 -7.16
N THR A 322 3.25 8.44 -6.89
CA THR A 322 2.13 8.50 -7.84
C THR A 322 2.51 9.18 -9.16
N ALA A 323 3.27 10.27 -9.09
CA ALA A 323 3.72 11.01 -10.26
C ALA A 323 4.86 10.33 -11.05
N GLU A 324 5.47 9.27 -10.52
CA GLU A 324 6.57 8.57 -11.21
C GLU A 324 6.10 7.76 -12.43
N VAL A 325 4.82 7.41 -12.45
CA VAL A 325 4.20 6.61 -13.52
C VAL A 325 3.25 7.42 -14.40
N VAL A 326 3.26 8.75 -14.30
CA VAL A 326 2.36 9.63 -15.05
C VAL A 326 3.14 10.77 -15.70
N GLU A 327 3.05 10.91 -17.01
CA GLU A 327 3.53 12.08 -17.73
C GLU A 327 2.41 13.15 -17.76
N ASP A 328 2.63 14.27 -17.03
CA ASP A 328 1.63 15.32 -16.88
C ASP A 328 1.20 15.91 -18.22
N ASN A 329 -0.10 16.03 -18.43
CA ASN A 329 -0.78 16.45 -19.67
C ASN A 329 -0.60 15.50 -20.88
N VAL A 330 0.03 14.33 -20.70
CA VAL A 330 0.27 13.35 -21.78
C VAL A 330 -0.45 12.03 -21.50
N THR A 331 -0.22 11.44 -20.31
CA THR A 331 -0.85 10.18 -19.90
C THR A 331 -1.84 10.38 -18.75
N GLY A 332 -1.88 11.58 -18.19
CA GLY A 332 -2.77 11.98 -17.10
C GLY A 332 -2.51 13.44 -16.71
N PHE A 333 -3.07 13.85 -15.59
CA PHE A 333 -2.99 15.21 -15.07
C PHE A 333 -2.54 15.19 -13.62
N VAL A 334 -1.43 15.87 -13.34
CA VAL A 334 -0.81 15.86 -12.01
C VAL A 334 -0.99 17.22 -11.35
N GLY A 335 -1.63 17.25 -10.18
CA GLY A 335 -1.69 18.41 -9.29
C GLY A 335 -0.77 18.22 -8.08
N LYS A 336 -0.68 19.24 -7.24
CA LYS A 336 -0.02 19.12 -5.93
C LYS A 336 -1.04 18.74 -4.84
N ILE A 337 -0.54 18.39 -3.66
CA ILE A 337 -1.33 18.12 -2.46
C ILE A 337 -1.81 19.45 -1.86
N ASP A 338 -2.55 20.20 -2.66
CA ASP A 338 -3.07 21.52 -2.37
C ASP A 338 -4.41 21.69 -3.10
N HIS A 339 -5.37 22.36 -2.48
CA HIS A 339 -6.72 22.54 -3.01
C HIS A 339 -6.73 23.20 -4.39
N ASP A 340 -6.04 24.33 -4.52
CA ASP A 340 -6.11 25.14 -5.74
C ASP A 340 -5.29 24.52 -6.87
N MET A 341 -4.14 23.91 -6.53
CA MET A 341 -3.29 23.25 -7.50
C MET A 341 -3.88 21.91 -7.98
N PHE A 342 -4.68 21.21 -7.14
CA PHE A 342 -5.40 20.02 -7.60
C PHE A 342 -6.64 20.40 -8.41
N ASP A 343 -7.33 21.49 -8.06
CA ASP A 343 -8.42 22.06 -8.86
C ASP A 343 -7.92 22.47 -10.25
N ASP A 344 -6.72 23.06 -10.38
CA ASP A 344 -6.08 23.36 -11.68
C ASP A 344 -5.86 22.07 -12.50
N ALA A 345 -5.33 21.02 -11.90
CA ALA A 345 -5.16 19.75 -12.60
C ALA A 345 -6.51 19.17 -13.08
N MET A 346 -7.56 19.28 -12.26
CA MET A 346 -8.92 18.89 -12.65
C MET A 346 -9.45 19.77 -13.81
N GLU A 347 -9.17 21.07 -13.82
CA GLU A 347 -9.54 21.99 -14.91
C GLU A 347 -8.83 21.63 -16.22
N ARG A 348 -7.54 21.40 -16.18
CA ARG A 348 -6.76 20.96 -17.36
C ARG A 348 -7.34 19.65 -17.90
N ALA A 349 -7.61 18.68 -17.04
CA ALA A 349 -8.25 17.43 -17.41
C ALA A 349 -9.63 17.65 -18.04
N TRP A 350 -10.47 18.49 -17.43
CA TRP A 350 -11.81 18.77 -17.94
C TRP A 350 -11.78 19.44 -19.33
N ASN A 351 -10.86 20.36 -19.55
CA ASN A 351 -10.70 21.02 -20.84
C ASN A 351 -10.30 20.02 -21.95
N GLU A 352 -9.52 18.99 -21.60
CA GLU A 352 -9.06 17.93 -22.49
C GLU A 352 -10.02 16.70 -22.54
N ARG A 353 -11.21 16.76 -21.90
CA ARG A 353 -12.09 15.59 -21.75
C ARG A 353 -12.49 14.89 -23.06
N ASN A 354 -12.56 15.61 -24.17
CA ASN A 354 -12.83 15.04 -25.49
C ASN A 354 -11.67 14.18 -26.02
N ASN A 355 -10.47 14.34 -25.46
CA ASN A 355 -9.25 13.61 -25.80
C ASN A 355 -8.94 12.49 -24.80
N TRP A 356 -9.76 12.26 -23.75
CA TRP A 356 -9.49 11.29 -22.71
C TRP A 356 -9.28 9.86 -23.21
N GLU A 357 -10.00 9.43 -24.25
CA GLU A 357 -9.75 8.12 -24.86
C GLU A 357 -8.33 8.01 -25.43
N SER A 358 -7.87 9.04 -26.14
CA SER A 358 -6.52 9.08 -26.70
C SER A 358 -5.45 9.15 -25.61
N ILE A 359 -5.66 9.98 -24.59
CA ILE A 359 -4.76 10.12 -23.42
C ILE A 359 -4.68 8.77 -22.68
N GLY A 360 -5.83 8.10 -22.48
CA GLY A 360 -5.88 6.79 -21.86
C GLY A 360 -5.14 5.69 -22.62
N LYS A 361 -5.20 5.71 -23.97
CA LYS A 361 -4.41 4.78 -24.80
C LYS A 361 -2.91 4.99 -24.61
N LYS A 362 -2.44 6.25 -24.62
CA LYS A 362 -1.04 6.59 -24.31
C LYS A 362 -0.66 6.15 -22.88
N ALA A 363 -1.56 6.32 -21.91
CA ALA A 363 -1.34 5.87 -20.54
C ALA A 363 -1.14 4.35 -20.47
N ALA A 364 -1.92 3.57 -21.23
CA ALA A 364 -1.78 2.11 -21.27
C ALA A 364 -0.45 1.68 -21.92
N GLU A 365 -0.05 2.34 -23.01
CA GLU A 365 1.23 2.10 -23.69
C GLU A 365 2.39 2.40 -22.72
N TYR A 366 2.36 3.54 -22.04
CA TYR A 366 3.38 3.94 -21.06
C TYR A 366 3.52 2.94 -19.90
N ILE A 367 2.39 2.48 -19.35
CA ILE A 367 2.42 1.46 -18.28
C ILE A 367 2.94 0.11 -18.78
N ALA A 368 2.62 -0.26 -20.02
CA ALA A 368 3.12 -1.50 -20.60
C ALA A 368 4.65 -1.52 -20.76
N GLU A 369 5.26 -0.35 -20.96
CA GLU A 369 6.70 -0.17 -21.11
C GLU A 369 7.41 -0.03 -19.75
N THR A 370 6.78 0.65 -18.78
CA THR A 370 7.44 1.07 -17.53
C THR A 370 7.21 0.13 -16.35
N VAL A 371 6.07 -0.58 -16.32
CA VAL A 371 5.70 -1.48 -15.21
C VAL A 371 5.83 -2.93 -15.65
N PRO A 372 6.66 -3.77 -15.00
CA PRO A 372 6.80 -5.19 -15.31
C PRO A 372 5.45 -5.93 -15.33
N LYS A 373 5.33 -6.95 -16.18
CA LYS A 373 4.11 -7.77 -16.25
C LYS A 373 3.89 -8.63 -15.01
N GLU A 374 4.97 -9.22 -14.52
CA GLU A 374 4.96 -10.23 -13.45
C GLU A 374 5.97 -9.82 -12.37
N PRO A 375 5.75 -8.68 -11.67
CA PRO A 375 6.68 -8.21 -10.63
C PRO A 375 6.78 -9.20 -9.46
N GLU A 376 5.74 -10.00 -9.20
CA GLU A 376 5.74 -11.09 -8.22
C GLU A 376 6.69 -12.23 -8.60
N LEU A 377 6.82 -12.54 -9.89
CA LEU A 377 7.79 -13.52 -10.38
C LEU A 377 9.21 -12.96 -10.30
N GLU A 378 9.42 -11.71 -10.66
CA GLU A 378 10.70 -11.02 -10.48
C GLU A 378 11.12 -11.04 -9.01
N PHE A 379 10.22 -10.67 -8.10
CA PHE A 379 10.46 -10.72 -6.67
C PHE A 379 10.83 -12.14 -6.20
N ALA A 380 10.06 -13.16 -6.59
CA ALA A 380 10.34 -14.55 -6.24
C ALA A 380 11.72 -15.01 -6.72
N ASN A 381 12.12 -14.60 -7.93
CA ASN A 381 13.44 -14.92 -8.49
C ASN A 381 14.57 -14.28 -7.69
N ILE A 382 14.40 -13.01 -7.26
CA ILE A 382 15.36 -12.33 -6.40
C ILE A 382 15.45 -13.03 -5.04
N ILE A 383 14.32 -13.39 -4.43
CA ILE A 383 14.29 -14.13 -3.16
C ILE A 383 15.00 -15.49 -3.29
N ASN A 384 14.75 -16.23 -4.38
CA ASN A 384 15.40 -17.51 -4.64
C ASN A 384 16.93 -17.36 -4.76
N LYS A 385 17.42 -16.27 -5.30
CA LYS A 385 18.86 -15.97 -5.35
C LYS A 385 19.39 -15.66 -3.95
N LEU A 386 18.78 -14.70 -3.25
CA LEU A 386 19.23 -14.22 -1.93
C LEU A 386 19.25 -15.30 -0.85
N ILE A 387 18.39 -16.32 -0.94
CA ILE A 387 18.30 -17.39 0.05
C ILE A 387 19.37 -18.47 -0.17
N ASN A 388 19.99 -18.51 -1.34
CA ASN A 388 21.04 -19.47 -1.69
C ASN A 388 22.45 -18.86 -1.61
N ASP A 389 22.57 -17.52 -1.58
CA ASP A 389 23.79 -16.76 -1.31
C ASP A 389 24.03 -16.64 0.22
#